data_66d6ffa6e5a1321e658f3bdabef0c875
#
_entry.id   66d6ffa6e5a1321e658f3bdabef0c875
#
_cell.length_a   1.000
_cell.length_b   1.000
_cell.length_c   1.000
_cell.angle_alpha   90.00
_cell.angle_beta   90.00
_cell.angle_gamma   90.00
#
_symmetry.space_group_name_H-M   'P 1'
#
loop_
_entity.id
_entity.type
_entity.pdbx_description
1 polymer ?
#
loop_
_entity_poly.entity_id
_entity_poly.type
_entity_poly.pdbx_seq_one_letter_code
_entity_poly.pdbx_strand_id
1 'polypeptide(L)'
;MEDFLKGSVDNHIHCCPHINKRSTNLFDVVDQAEKSGMYAIGLMDNFSNSSGYASLIKKYQPNLKLKVFGGLIMEPPAGGVNFENVKIALNYGYENDEGALFISFPTHHTKFVAKQENRSKSYIDNCFYVAENKIQDDETLKILDLIAEKNIVLNTGHISGVENYNLVNYAKIAGIKKILIPANNLNDEEIINLKNLDVMFEFSYFFISKATQIPLTHVDGEKHTINKLEINKLKEFIKIVSCEKVILSSDCGVSVLPKPHLGFKNFISLIKDLGFSTNDIKKMISTNSKALFNI
;
A
#
# COMPACT_ATOMS: atom_id res chain seq x y z
N MET A 1 -15.12 -22.19 -13.59
CA MET A 1 -14.74 -21.46 -12.34
C MET A 1 -14.36 -20.05 -12.76
N GLU A 2 -14.97 -19.04 -12.19
CA GLU A 2 -14.69 -17.64 -12.57
C GLU A 2 -13.23 -17.30 -12.31
N ASP A 3 -12.53 -16.75 -13.31
CA ASP A 3 -11.15 -16.32 -13.15
C ASP A 3 -11.11 -14.87 -12.64
N PHE A 4 -11.04 -14.73 -11.32
CA PHE A 4 -11.02 -13.43 -10.66
C PHE A 4 -9.77 -12.59 -10.92
N LEU A 5 -8.68 -13.20 -11.45
CA LEU A 5 -7.50 -12.41 -11.80
C LEU A 5 -7.75 -11.55 -13.03
N LYS A 6 -8.59 -12.03 -13.96
CA LYS A 6 -8.91 -11.27 -15.17
C LYS A 6 -9.62 -9.95 -14.82
N GLY A 7 -8.98 -8.84 -15.18
CA GLY A 7 -9.48 -7.50 -14.94
C GLY A 7 -9.28 -6.98 -13.53
N SER A 8 -8.59 -7.73 -12.64
CA SER A 8 -8.25 -7.31 -11.29
C SER A 8 -7.11 -6.29 -11.25
N VAL A 9 -6.97 -5.63 -10.11
CA VAL A 9 -5.89 -4.69 -9.78
C VAL A 9 -5.25 -5.14 -8.47
N ASP A 10 -3.96 -5.43 -8.49
CA ASP A 10 -3.16 -5.61 -7.27
C ASP A 10 -2.29 -4.36 -7.09
N ASN A 11 -2.72 -3.45 -6.22
CA ASN A 11 -2.06 -2.15 -6.03
C ASN A 11 -0.84 -2.21 -5.10
N HIS A 12 -0.46 -3.38 -4.59
CA HIS A 12 0.61 -3.51 -3.60
C HIS A 12 1.46 -4.76 -3.85
N ILE A 13 2.51 -4.58 -4.65
CA ILE A 13 3.44 -5.65 -5.01
C ILE A 13 4.88 -5.19 -4.76
N HIS A 14 5.67 -6.06 -4.14
CA HIS A 14 7.12 -5.89 -4.01
C HIS A 14 7.87 -6.81 -4.98
N CYS A 15 8.94 -6.31 -5.61
CA CYS A 15 9.79 -7.10 -6.53
C CYS A 15 11.27 -6.73 -6.39
N CYS A 16 12.16 -7.45 -7.08
CA CYS A 16 13.54 -7.02 -7.25
C CYS A 16 13.66 -5.89 -8.31
N PRO A 17 14.62 -4.96 -8.16
CA PRO A 17 15.73 -4.97 -7.19
C PRO A 17 15.29 -4.68 -5.75
N HIS A 18 15.95 -5.31 -4.75
CA HIS A 18 15.68 -5.11 -3.33
C HIS A 18 16.85 -5.68 -2.50
N ILE A 19 17.06 -5.17 -1.27
CA ILE A 19 18.13 -5.70 -0.37
C ILE A 19 17.85 -7.13 0.10
N ASN A 20 16.57 -7.50 0.22
CA ASN A 20 16.15 -8.85 0.58
C ASN A 20 15.85 -9.68 -0.67
N LYS A 21 16.03 -11.01 -0.55
CA LYS A 21 15.59 -11.93 -1.60
C LYS A 21 14.08 -11.80 -1.83
N ARG A 22 13.68 -11.59 -3.09
CA ARG A 22 12.27 -11.53 -3.53
C ARG A 22 11.88 -12.78 -4.29
N SER A 23 10.59 -13.07 -4.34
CA SER A 23 10.01 -14.21 -5.09
C SER A 23 9.94 -13.95 -6.60
N THR A 24 10.15 -12.70 -7.03
CA THR A 24 10.07 -12.27 -8.43
C THR A 24 10.95 -11.04 -8.68
N ASN A 25 11.25 -10.77 -9.94
CA ASN A 25 11.85 -9.51 -10.40
C ASN A 25 10.81 -8.67 -11.14
N LEU A 26 11.17 -7.45 -11.52
CA LEU A 26 10.29 -6.49 -12.18
C LEU A 26 9.68 -7.04 -13.47
N PHE A 27 10.48 -7.63 -14.36
CA PHE A 27 9.99 -8.11 -15.66
C PHE A 27 9.13 -9.36 -15.54
N ASP A 28 9.51 -10.28 -14.65
CA ASP A 28 8.74 -11.50 -14.41
C ASP A 28 7.37 -11.20 -13.79
N VAL A 29 7.27 -10.24 -12.85
CA VAL A 29 5.98 -9.89 -12.24
C VAL A 29 5.04 -9.25 -13.26
N VAL A 30 5.56 -8.39 -14.13
CA VAL A 30 4.79 -7.77 -15.22
C VAL A 30 4.28 -8.83 -16.21
N ASP A 31 5.16 -9.72 -16.69
CA ASP A 31 4.81 -10.80 -17.61
C ASP A 31 3.74 -11.74 -17.01
N GLN A 32 3.89 -12.10 -15.74
CA GLN A 32 2.95 -12.99 -15.06
C GLN A 32 1.58 -12.34 -14.84
N ALA A 33 1.54 -11.06 -14.48
CA ALA A 33 0.30 -10.31 -14.33
C ALA A 33 -0.42 -10.12 -15.67
N GLU A 34 0.31 -9.78 -16.74
CA GLU A 34 -0.23 -9.67 -18.10
C GLU A 34 -0.83 -11.00 -18.57
N LYS A 35 -0.08 -12.11 -18.44
CA LYS A 35 -0.55 -13.46 -18.80
C LYS A 35 -1.77 -13.92 -17.99
N SER A 36 -1.90 -13.44 -16.75
CA SER A 36 -3.06 -13.70 -15.91
C SER A 36 -4.28 -12.82 -16.24
N GLY A 37 -4.14 -11.92 -17.21
CA GLY A 37 -5.20 -11.01 -17.64
C GLY A 37 -5.55 -9.94 -16.60
N MET A 38 -4.66 -9.64 -15.65
CA MET A 38 -4.86 -8.56 -14.69
C MET A 38 -4.94 -7.20 -15.42
N TYR A 39 -5.68 -6.27 -14.85
CA TYR A 39 -5.85 -4.93 -15.44
C TYR A 39 -4.68 -4.01 -15.07
N ALA A 40 -4.25 -4.05 -13.81
CA ALA A 40 -3.15 -3.23 -13.34
C ALA A 40 -2.40 -3.86 -12.17
N ILE A 41 -1.14 -3.45 -12.00
CA ILE A 41 -0.34 -3.71 -10.81
C ILE A 41 0.30 -2.42 -10.29
N GLY A 42 0.33 -2.26 -8.97
CA GLY A 42 1.04 -1.19 -8.26
C GLY A 42 2.34 -1.72 -7.66
N LEU A 43 3.44 -1.11 -8.01
CA LEU A 43 4.77 -1.45 -7.49
C LEU A 43 5.06 -0.64 -6.23
N MET A 44 5.43 -1.33 -5.16
CA MET A 44 5.84 -0.74 -3.88
C MET A 44 7.33 -1.00 -3.64
N ASP A 45 8.05 0.02 -3.17
CA ASP A 45 9.47 -0.09 -2.83
C ASP A 45 9.78 0.79 -1.60
N ASN A 46 10.32 0.17 -0.56
CA ASN A 46 10.70 0.86 0.68
C ASN A 46 12.06 1.57 0.57
N PHE A 47 12.78 1.39 -0.54
CA PHE A 47 14.16 1.87 -0.72
C PHE A 47 14.31 2.89 -1.83
N SER A 48 13.29 3.00 -2.70
CA SER A 48 13.35 3.90 -3.84
C SER A 48 11.96 4.33 -4.32
N ASN A 49 11.93 5.28 -5.26
CA ASN A 49 10.73 5.68 -5.96
C ASN A 49 10.40 4.66 -7.07
N SER A 50 9.36 3.86 -6.87
CA SER A 50 8.94 2.81 -7.81
C SER A 50 8.26 3.34 -9.08
N SER A 51 7.91 4.63 -9.17
CA SER A 51 7.38 5.22 -10.41
C SER A 51 8.39 5.11 -11.56
N GLY A 52 9.69 5.17 -11.26
CA GLY A 52 10.74 4.95 -12.27
C GLY A 52 10.71 3.56 -12.89
N TYR A 53 10.40 2.52 -12.12
CA TYR A 53 10.23 1.17 -12.65
C TYR A 53 9.00 1.06 -13.55
N ALA A 54 7.89 1.68 -13.17
CA ALA A 54 6.68 1.72 -13.98
C ALA A 54 6.92 2.45 -15.31
N SER A 55 7.63 3.58 -15.28
CA SER A 55 8.01 4.33 -16.47
C SER A 55 8.95 3.55 -17.41
N LEU A 56 9.93 2.81 -16.84
CA LEU A 56 10.77 1.87 -17.61
C LEU A 56 9.93 0.82 -18.36
N ILE A 57 8.99 0.19 -17.67
CA ILE A 57 8.10 -0.82 -18.28
C ILE A 57 7.30 -0.19 -19.41
N LYS A 58 6.64 0.95 -19.18
CA LYS A 58 5.87 1.67 -20.20
C LYS A 58 6.71 2.01 -21.43
N LYS A 59 7.95 2.47 -21.23
CA LYS A 59 8.89 2.85 -22.30
C LYS A 59 9.34 1.66 -23.14
N TYR A 60 9.69 0.54 -22.50
CA TYR A 60 10.33 -0.58 -23.19
C TYR A 60 9.38 -1.74 -23.53
N GLN A 61 8.15 -1.70 -23.00
CA GLN A 61 7.09 -2.65 -23.31
C GLN A 61 5.78 -1.94 -23.73
N PRO A 62 5.80 -1.13 -24.81
CA PRO A 62 4.67 -0.24 -25.17
C PRO A 62 3.41 -0.99 -25.59
N ASN A 63 3.49 -2.30 -25.86
CA ASN A 63 2.36 -3.13 -26.30
C ASN A 63 1.63 -3.83 -25.14
N LEU A 64 2.07 -3.63 -23.88
CA LEU A 64 1.38 -4.17 -22.71
C LEU A 64 -0.04 -3.62 -22.60
N LYS A 65 -0.99 -4.53 -22.32
CA LYS A 65 -2.36 -4.17 -21.93
C LYS A 65 -2.45 -3.92 -20.43
N LEU A 66 -1.58 -4.56 -19.66
CA LEU A 66 -1.44 -4.35 -18.22
C LEU A 66 -0.97 -2.93 -17.93
N LYS A 67 -1.67 -2.23 -17.06
CA LYS A 67 -1.19 -0.96 -16.51
C LYS A 67 -0.23 -1.23 -15.35
N VAL A 68 0.93 -0.60 -15.38
CA VAL A 68 1.92 -0.67 -14.31
C VAL A 68 2.10 0.74 -13.76
N PHE A 69 1.95 0.89 -12.45
CA PHE A 69 2.15 2.18 -11.77
C PHE A 69 3.00 2.00 -10.52
N GLY A 70 3.52 3.10 -10.02
CA GLY A 70 4.34 3.13 -8.81
C GLY A 70 4.18 4.45 -8.08
N GLY A 71 4.94 4.61 -7.02
CA GLY A 71 4.95 5.79 -6.19
C GLY A 71 6.12 5.80 -5.22
N LEU A 72 6.04 6.66 -4.23
CA LEU A 72 7.05 6.83 -3.20
C LEU A 72 6.49 6.42 -1.84
N ILE A 73 7.17 5.52 -1.15
CA ILE A 73 7.01 5.29 0.28
C ILE A 73 8.12 6.08 0.97
N MET A 74 7.75 7.01 1.85
CA MET A 74 8.69 7.94 2.50
C MET A 74 9.44 7.28 3.67
N GLU A 75 10.01 6.10 3.41
CA GLU A 75 10.93 5.44 4.35
C GLU A 75 12.30 6.14 4.38
N PRO A 76 13.06 6.09 5.48
CA PRO A 76 14.37 6.70 5.55
C PRO A 76 15.32 6.29 4.43
N PRO A 77 15.40 4.99 3.99
CA PRO A 77 16.22 4.61 2.85
C PRO A 77 15.81 5.25 1.53
N ALA A 78 14.53 5.60 1.38
CA ALA A 78 13.99 6.29 0.20
C ALA A 78 14.00 7.83 0.34
N GLY A 79 14.68 8.36 1.35
CA GLY A 79 14.80 9.80 1.60
C GLY A 79 13.92 10.36 2.73
N GLY A 80 13.09 9.53 3.36
CA GLY A 80 12.23 9.92 4.48
C GLY A 80 11.08 10.86 4.08
N VAL A 81 10.42 11.42 5.09
CA VAL A 81 9.36 12.43 4.90
C VAL A 81 10.05 13.75 4.51
N ASN A 82 10.06 14.04 3.22
CA ASN A 82 10.79 15.16 2.65
C ASN A 82 10.06 15.71 1.42
N PHE A 83 9.75 16.99 1.43
CA PHE A 83 8.99 17.68 0.38
C PHE A 83 9.68 17.65 -0.99
N GLU A 84 10.99 17.92 -1.04
CA GLU A 84 11.71 17.92 -2.32
C GLU A 84 11.78 16.51 -2.92
N ASN A 85 11.87 15.48 -2.09
CA ASN A 85 11.84 14.09 -2.54
C ASN A 85 10.47 13.72 -3.14
N VAL A 86 9.38 14.15 -2.50
CA VAL A 86 8.01 13.98 -3.04
C VAL A 86 7.86 14.71 -4.37
N LYS A 87 8.32 15.95 -4.46
CA LYS A 87 8.28 16.77 -5.69
C LYS A 87 9.04 16.10 -6.84
N ILE A 88 10.19 15.50 -6.56
CA ILE A 88 10.94 14.69 -7.53
C ILE A 88 10.12 13.46 -7.94
N ALA A 89 9.56 12.72 -6.98
CA ALA A 89 8.81 11.51 -7.25
C ALA A 89 7.61 11.73 -8.17
N LEU A 90 6.93 12.85 -8.04
CA LEU A 90 5.77 13.23 -8.85
C LEU A 90 6.10 13.54 -10.33
N ASN A 91 7.38 13.74 -10.64
CA ASN A 91 7.85 14.05 -11.99
C ASN A 91 8.88 13.02 -12.50
N TYR A 92 9.05 11.90 -11.81
CA TYR A 92 10.10 10.93 -12.10
C TYR A 92 9.65 9.89 -13.11
N GLY A 93 10.04 10.10 -14.37
CA GLY A 93 9.71 9.21 -15.49
C GLY A 93 10.36 9.69 -16.79
N TYR A 94 9.93 9.13 -17.92
CA TYR A 94 10.43 9.49 -19.25
C TYR A 94 9.66 10.65 -19.90
N GLU A 95 8.43 10.84 -19.50
CA GLU A 95 7.53 11.84 -20.08
C GLU A 95 6.81 12.59 -18.97
N ASN A 96 6.22 13.74 -19.32
CA ASN A 96 5.37 14.46 -18.39
C ASN A 96 4.20 13.57 -17.95
N ASP A 97 3.81 13.67 -16.69
CA ASP A 97 2.72 12.92 -16.06
C ASP A 97 2.96 11.41 -15.84
N GLU A 98 4.21 10.94 -15.91
CA GLU A 98 4.59 9.55 -15.61
C GLU A 98 5.09 9.33 -14.18
N GLY A 99 5.03 10.32 -13.32
CA GLY A 99 5.50 10.24 -11.94
C GLY A 99 4.67 9.35 -11.03
N ALA A 100 4.88 9.50 -9.75
CA ALA A 100 4.20 8.73 -8.72
C ALA A 100 2.67 8.92 -8.76
N LEU A 101 1.91 7.82 -8.75
CA LEU A 101 0.45 7.84 -8.60
C LEU A 101 0.00 7.79 -7.13
N PHE A 102 0.92 7.50 -6.23
CA PHE A 102 0.69 7.60 -4.79
C PHE A 102 1.93 8.12 -4.07
N ILE A 103 1.69 8.78 -2.96
CA ILE A 103 2.70 9.08 -1.94
C ILE A 103 2.24 8.42 -0.65
N SER A 104 3.10 7.61 -0.05
CA SER A 104 2.86 6.94 1.21
C SER A 104 3.71 7.54 2.31
N PHE A 105 3.12 7.84 3.46
CA PHE A 105 3.87 7.97 4.69
C PHE A 105 4.57 6.66 5.05
N PRO A 106 5.56 6.66 5.97
CA PRO A 106 6.32 5.45 6.29
C PRO A 106 5.46 4.27 6.73
N THR A 107 5.88 3.07 6.37
CA THR A 107 5.19 1.82 6.69
C THR A 107 5.90 1.01 7.79
N HIS A 108 7.22 1.16 7.93
CA HIS A 108 8.03 0.48 8.95
C HIS A 108 8.66 1.44 9.94
N HIS A 109 9.19 2.57 9.47
CA HIS A 109 9.83 3.57 10.34
C HIS A 109 8.79 4.53 10.96
N THR A 110 7.78 3.95 11.65
CA THR A 110 6.77 4.69 12.42
C THR A 110 6.83 4.33 13.90
N LYS A 111 6.45 5.27 14.78
CA LYS A 111 6.37 4.98 16.22
C LYS A 111 5.39 3.84 16.52
N PHE A 112 4.33 3.74 15.75
CA PHE A 112 3.32 2.70 15.91
C PHE A 112 3.89 1.31 15.65
N VAL A 113 4.51 1.09 14.47
CA VAL A 113 5.11 -0.20 14.11
C VAL A 113 6.31 -0.53 14.99
N ALA A 114 7.20 0.44 15.24
CA ALA A 114 8.38 0.24 16.08
C ALA A 114 8.04 -0.21 17.51
N LYS A 115 6.91 0.26 18.07
CA LYS A 115 6.41 -0.23 19.37
C LYS A 115 5.90 -1.67 19.26
N GLN A 116 5.19 -2.03 18.20
CA GLN A 116 4.71 -3.40 17.98
C GLN A 116 5.88 -4.39 17.79
N GLU A 117 6.96 -3.96 17.17
CA GLU A 117 8.20 -4.73 16.99
C GLU A 117 9.09 -4.75 18.25
N ASN A 118 8.71 -4.06 19.33
CA ASN A 118 9.50 -3.94 20.56
C ASN A 118 10.90 -3.37 20.32
N ARG A 119 11.03 -2.39 19.42
CA ARG A 119 12.29 -1.71 19.11
C ARG A 119 12.81 -0.91 20.32
N SER A 120 14.11 -0.58 20.30
CA SER A 120 14.71 0.24 21.34
C SER A 120 14.05 1.63 21.44
N LYS A 121 14.07 2.22 22.64
CA LYS A 121 13.50 3.56 22.84
C LYS A 121 14.14 4.59 21.89
N SER A 122 15.45 4.53 21.71
CA SER A 122 16.18 5.46 20.82
C SER A 122 15.72 5.33 19.36
N TYR A 123 15.41 4.11 18.90
CA TYR A 123 14.84 3.90 17.57
C TYR A 123 13.43 4.49 17.47
N ILE A 124 12.55 4.16 18.43
CA ILE A 124 11.16 4.65 18.48
C ILE A 124 11.11 6.18 18.49
N ASP A 125 11.98 6.84 19.28
CA ASP A 125 12.01 8.30 19.40
C ASP A 125 12.33 8.99 18.06
N ASN A 126 13.07 8.34 17.17
CA ASN A 126 13.44 8.84 15.85
C ASN A 126 12.44 8.46 14.72
N CYS A 127 11.45 7.63 15.02
CA CYS A 127 10.46 7.21 14.02
C CYS A 127 9.43 8.31 13.74
N PHE A 128 8.89 8.27 12.51
CA PHE A 128 7.78 9.11 12.09
C PHE A 128 6.55 8.89 12.98
N TYR A 129 5.79 9.93 13.21
CA TYR A 129 4.48 9.90 13.87
C TYR A 129 3.66 11.13 13.50
N VAL A 130 2.35 11.02 13.65
CA VAL A 130 1.41 12.12 13.47
C VAL A 130 0.93 12.58 14.86
N ALA A 131 1.14 13.84 15.19
CA ALA A 131 0.74 14.39 16.49
C ALA A 131 -0.78 14.37 16.68
N GLU A 132 -1.24 14.06 17.90
CA GLU A 132 -2.67 13.89 18.23
C GLU A 132 -3.48 15.19 18.10
N ASN A 133 -2.86 16.33 18.42
CA ASN A 133 -3.61 17.60 18.56
C ASN A 133 -3.36 18.59 17.42
N LYS A 134 -2.24 18.52 16.75
CA LYS A 134 -1.89 19.40 15.62
C LYS A 134 -0.69 18.85 14.87
N ILE A 135 -0.79 18.73 13.54
CA ILE A 135 0.40 18.58 12.72
C ILE A 135 1.14 19.91 12.77
N GLN A 136 2.30 19.93 13.42
CA GLN A 136 3.14 21.12 13.56
C GLN A 136 4.30 21.14 12.57
N ASP A 137 4.50 20.02 11.89
CA ASP A 137 5.56 19.84 10.94
C ASP A 137 5.16 20.46 9.58
N ASP A 138 5.80 21.60 9.26
CA ASP A 138 5.58 22.30 8.00
C ASP A 138 5.89 21.43 6.79
N GLU A 139 6.78 20.48 6.90
CA GLU A 139 7.14 19.55 5.84
C GLU A 139 5.97 18.65 5.47
N THR A 140 5.33 18.04 6.47
CA THR A 140 4.12 17.22 6.28
C THR A 140 2.99 18.04 5.64
N LEU A 141 2.75 19.27 6.09
CA LEU A 141 1.70 20.13 5.52
C LEU A 141 1.96 20.46 4.05
N LYS A 142 3.19 20.85 3.68
CA LYS A 142 3.57 21.09 2.28
C LYS A 142 3.41 19.86 1.40
N ILE A 143 3.71 18.67 1.93
CA ILE A 143 3.52 17.40 1.23
C ILE A 143 2.02 17.16 0.96
N LEU A 144 1.16 17.39 1.96
CA LEU A 144 -0.30 17.22 1.77
C LEU A 144 -0.84 18.20 0.72
N ASP A 145 -0.42 19.46 0.74
CA ASP A 145 -0.81 20.46 -0.26
C ASP A 145 -0.41 20.02 -1.67
N LEU A 146 0.80 19.50 -1.84
CA LEU A 146 1.30 19.02 -3.13
C LEU A 146 0.54 17.78 -3.62
N ILE A 147 0.21 16.83 -2.74
CA ILE A 147 -0.62 15.66 -3.06
C ILE A 147 -2.02 16.10 -3.52
N ALA A 148 -2.61 17.10 -2.85
CA ALA A 148 -3.90 17.67 -3.22
C ALA A 148 -3.84 18.35 -4.61
N GLU A 149 -2.83 19.17 -4.86
CA GLU A 149 -2.59 19.84 -6.16
C GLU A 149 -2.50 18.82 -7.30
N LYS A 150 -1.74 17.75 -7.10
CA LYS A 150 -1.53 16.71 -8.12
C LYS A 150 -2.67 15.70 -8.21
N ASN A 151 -3.64 15.75 -7.28
CA ASN A 151 -4.81 14.86 -7.23
C ASN A 151 -4.44 13.36 -7.31
N ILE A 152 -3.37 12.97 -6.65
CA ILE A 152 -2.89 11.59 -6.53
C ILE A 152 -3.32 10.95 -5.21
N VAL A 153 -3.00 9.66 -5.03
CA VAL A 153 -3.37 8.93 -3.83
C VAL A 153 -2.43 9.27 -2.67
N LEU A 154 -3.00 9.68 -1.54
CA LEU A 154 -2.34 9.67 -0.24
C LEU A 154 -2.52 8.28 0.38
N ASN A 155 -1.43 7.55 0.61
CA ASN A 155 -1.40 6.37 1.46
C ASN A 155 -0.89 6.80 2.84
N THR A 156 -1.65 6.53 3.90
CA THR A 156 -1.31 7.00 5.25
C THR A 156 -0.13 6.29 5.89
N GLY A 157 0.35 5.19 5.29
CA GLY A 157 1.38 4.35 5.90
C GLY A 157 0.85 3.54 7.08
N HIS A 158 1.77 2.93 7.85
CA HIS A 158 1.38 2.14 9.01
C HIS A 158 1.49 2.96 10.30
N ILE A 159 0.43 3.71 10.59
CA ILE A 159 0.27 4.54 11.79
C ILE A 159 -0.96 4.10 12.58
N SER A 160 -1.08 4.50 13.84
CA SER A 160 -2.22 4.14 14.70
C SER A 160 -3.54 4.73 14.21
N GLY A 161 -4.66 4.24 14.75
CA GLY A 161 -5.98 4.74 14.41
C GLY A 161 -6.17 6.23 14.70
N VAL A 162 -5.65 6.72 15.82
CA VAL A 162 -5.69 8.16 16.18
C VAL A 162 -4.86 8.99 15.22
N GLU A 163 -3.66 8.52 14.87
CA GLU A 163 -2.80 9.18 13.89
C GLU A 163 -3.44 9.21 12.50
N ASN A 164 -4.08 8.11 12.07
CA ASN A 164 -4.85 8.04 10.83
C ASN A 164 -5.99 9.06 10.82
N TYR A 165 -6.78 9.13 11.92
CA TYR A 165 -7.88 10.09 12.03
C TYR A 165 -7.38 11.52 11.85
N ASN A 166 -6.30 11.90 12.53
CA ASN A 166 -5.71 13.22 12.46
C ASN A 166 -5.16 13.53 11.06
N LEU A 167 -4.36 12.61 10.50
CA LEU A 167 -3.77 12.79 9.16
C LEU A 167 -4.86 12.94 8.08
N VAL A 168 -5.92 12.12 8.14
CA VAL A 168 -7.05 12.20 7.20
C VAL A 168 -7.76 13.54 7.30
N ASN A 169 -7.99 14.05 8.52
CA ASN A 169 -8.63 15.36 8.70
C ASN A 169 -7.77 16.49 8.08
N TYR A 170 -6.47 16.49 8.30
CA TYR A 170 -5.56 17.47 7.64
C TYR A 170 -5.53 17.30 6.13
N ALA A 171 -5.50 16.05 5.64
CA ALA A 171 -5.55 15.76 4.22
C ALA A 171 -6.84 16.28 3.57
N LYS A 172 -7.98 16.13 4.24
CA LYS A 172 -9.27 16.69 3.78
C LYS A 172 -9.29 18.21 3.77
N ILE A 173 -8.69 18.86 4.78
CA ILE A 173 -8.54 20.32 4.83
C ILE A 173 -7.67 20.81 3.65
N ALA A 174 -6.58 20.10 3.32
CA ALA A 174 -5.74 20.37 2.15
C ALA A 174 -6.45 20.10 0.80
N GLY A 175 -7.61 19.43 0.82
CA GLY A 175 -8.39 19.12 -0.39
C GLY A 175 -8.10 17.77 -1.02
N ILE A 176 -7.39 16.86 -0.33
CA ILE A 176 -7.11 15.51 -0.82
C ILE A 176 -8.39 14.67 -0.83
N LYS A 177 -8.71 14.11 -2.00
CA LYS A 177 -9.92 13.29 -2.22
C LYS A 177 -9.62 11.79 -2.24
N LYS A 178 -8.38 11.41 -2.52
CA LYS A 178 -7.95 10.03 -2.74
C LYS A 178 -7.06 9.59 -1.58
N ILE A 179 -7.65 8.92 -0.59
CA ILE A 179 -6.94 8.50 0.63
C ILE A 179 -7.09 7.00 0.80
N LEU A 180 -5.96 6.32 1.05
CA LEU A 180 -5.85 4.89 1.32
C LEU A 180 -5.27 4.69 2.72
N ILE A 181 -5.96 3.95 3.57
CA ILE A 181 -5.50 3.54 4.90
C ILE A 181 -5.12 2.06 4.85
N PRO A 182 -3.84 1.68 5.00
CA PRO A 182 -3.44 0.30 5.25
C PRO A 182 -3.94 -0.14 6.64
N ALA A 183 -4.96 -1.00 6.67
CA ALA A 183 -5.71 -1.27 7.91
C ALA A 183 -5.34 -2.60 8.59
N ASN A 184 -4.33 -3.30 8.09
CA ASN A 184 -3.97 -4.64 8.58
C ASN A 184 -3.53 -4.70 10.05
N ASN A 185 -2.94 -3.63 10.57
CA ASN A 185 -2.38 -3.54 11.92
C ASN A 185 -3.31 -2.82 12.92
N LEU A 186 -4.48 -2.37 12.46
CA LEU A 186 -5.44 -1.67 13.31
C LEU A 186 -6.29 -2.67 14.12
N ASN A 187 -6.74 -2.23 15.29
CA ASN A 187 -7.64 -2.98 16.14
C ASN A 187 -9.12 -2.60 15.89
N ASP A 188 -10.04 -3.27 16.61
CA ASP A 188 -11.49 -3.08 16.44
C ASP A 188 -11.95 -1.65 16.68
N GLU A 189 -11.48 -1.04 17.76
CA GLU A 189 -11.84 0.30 18.14
C GLU A 189 -11.36 1.31 17.09
N GLU A 190 -10.13 1.14 16.61
CA GLU A 190 -9.56 1.98 15.57
C GLU A 190 -10.33 1.87 14.24
N ILE A 191 -10.69 0.66 13.80
CA ILE A 191 -11.52 0.44 12.59
C ILE A 191 -12.90 1.08 12.75
N ILE A 192 -13.54 0.92 13.92
CA ILE A 192 -14.86 1.51 14.19
C ILE A 192 -14.79 3.05 14.15
N ASN A 193 -13.75 3.64 14.70
CA ASN A 193 -13.57 5.09 14.72
C ASN A 193 -13.28 5.66 13.32
N LEU A 194 -12.62 4.90 12.45
CA LEU A 194 -12.27 5.33 11.10
C LEU A 194 -13.35 5.04 10.04
N LYS A 195 -14.28 4.09 10.28
CA LYS A 195 -15.26 3.60 9.27
C LYS A 195 -16.08 4.68 8.59
N ASN A 196 -16.33 5.79 9.28
CA ASN A 196 -17.17 6.89 8.78
C ASN A 196 -16.38 7.90 7.93
N LEU A 197 -15.05 7.80 7.90
CA LEU A 197 -14.23 8.63 7.03
C LEU A 197 -14.47 8.27 5.57
N ASP A 198 -14.43 9.28 4.71
CA ASP A 198 -14.49 9.09 3.26
C ASP A 198 -13.08 8.76 2.73
N VAL A 199 -12.71 7.48 2.90
CA VAL A 199 -11.40 6.90 2.56
C VAL A 199 -11.56 5.46 2.10
N MET A 200 -10.53 4.90 1.47
CA MET A 200 -10.41 3.46 1.21
C MET A 200 -9.56 2.79 2.27
N PHE A 201 -9.88 1.53 2.59
CA PHE A 201 -9.16 0.67 3.52
C PHE A 201 -8.49 -0.46 2.75
N GLU A 202 -7.18 -0.62 2.92
CA GLU A 202 -6.44 -1.71 2.30
C GLU A 202 -6.23 -2.85 3.28
N PHE A 203 -6.53 -4.09 2.82
CA PHE A 203 -6.17 -5.33 3.47
C PHE A 203 -5.36 -6.21 2.53
N SER A 204 -4.28 -6.81 3.05
CA SER A 204 -3.30 -7.51 2.23
C SER A 204 -3.14 -8.97 2.62
N TYR A 205 -2.85 -9.82 1.62
CA TYR A 205 -2.61 -11.26 1.82
C TYR A 205 -1.44 -11.55 2.75
N PHE A 206 -0.37 -10.73 2.69
CA PHE A 206 0.79 -10.88 3.56
C PHE A 206 0.37 -11.00 5.02
N PHE A 207 -0.48 -10.10 5.52
CA PHE A 207 -0.86 -10.02 6.93
C PHE A 207 -1.73 -11.16 7.44
N ILE A 208 -2.40 -11.90 6.56
CA ILE A 208 -3.15 -13.12 6.94
C ILE A 208 -2.34 -14.40 6.74
N SER A 209 -1.18 -14.30 6.12
CA SER A 209 -0.32 -15.43 5.79
C SER A 209 0.62 -15.82 6.95
N LYS A 210 1.29 -16.96 6.81
CA LYS A 210 2.34 -17.38 7.74
C LYS A 210 3.63 -16.55 7.61
N ALA A 211 3.78 -15.74 6.59
CA ALA A 211 4.97 -14.90 6.38
C ALA A 211 5.18 -13.90 7.52
N THR A 212 4.11 -13.43 8.15
CA THR A 212 4.17 -12.54 9.32
C THR A 212 4.90 -13.13 10.52
N GLN A 213 4.95 -14.46 10.62
CA GLN A 213 5.61 -15.19 11.71
C GLN A 213 7.08 -15.52 11.43
N ILE A 214 7.57 -15.18 10.24
CA ILE A 214 8.96 -15.41 9.84
C ILE A 214 9.71 -14.09 10.04
N PRO A 215 10.80 -14.08 10.83
CA PRO A 215 11.59 -12.86 11.02
C PRO A 215 12.19 -12.38 9.68
N LEU A 216 11.76 -11.20 9.24
CA LEU A 216 12.20 -10.56 8.00
C LEU A 216 12.81 -9.19 8.30
N THR A 217 13.75 -8.77 7.47
CA THR A 217 14.19 -7.38 7.42
C THR A 217 13.21 -6.57 6.56
N HIS A 218 12.96 -5.32 6.96
CA HIS A 218 12.05 -4.44 6.23
C HIS A 218 12.79 -3.21 5.69
N VAL A 219 13.26 -2.33 6.58
CA VAL A 219 13.95 -1.07 6.20
C VAL A 219 15.35 -0.92 6.78
N ASP A 220 15.77 -1.85 7.61
CA ASP A 220 17.11 -1.92 8.22
C ASP A 220 17.61 -3.36 8.31
N GLY A 221 18.77 -3.57 8.95
CA GLY A 221 19.39 -4.90 9.07
C GLY A 221 18.76 -5.81 10.13
N GLU A 222 17.87 -5.31 10.99
CA GLU A 222 17.23 -6.11 12.03
C GLU A 222 16.07 -6.93 11.46
N LYS A 223 15.82 -8.10 12.06
CA LYS A 223 14.74 -9.01 11.66
C LYS A 223 13.62 -8.96 12.66
N HIS A 224 12.41 -8.71 12.19
CA HIS A 224 11.21 -8.63 13.00
C HIS A 224 10.10 -9.50 12.42
N THR A 225 9.19 -9.94 13.31
CA THR A 225 7.89 -10.51 12.94
C THR A 225 6.85 -9.40 12.98
N ILE A 226 5.78 -9.59 12.21
CA ILE A 226 4.65 -8.65 12.16
C ILE A 226 3.41 -9.33 12.74
N ASN A 227 2.55 -8.58 13.39
CA ASN A 227 1.31 -9.12 13.92
C ASN A 227 0.42 -9.64 12.79
N LYS A 228 0.00 -10.89 12.91
CA LYS A 228 -0.89 -11.52 11.95
C LYS A 228 -2.32 -11.02 12.15
N LEU A 229 -2.99 -10.70 11.05
CA LEU A 229 -4.42 -10.47 11.04
C LEU A 229 -5.16 -11.81 10.86
N GLU A 230 -5.99 -12.18 11.82
CA GLU A 230 -6.76 -13.42 11.73
C GLU A 230 -7.87 -13.30 10.68
N ILE A 231 -8.08 -14.36 9.89
CA ILE A 231 -8.97 -14.35 8.73
C ILE A 231 -10.44 -14.01 9.08
N ASN A 232 -10.91 -14.45 10.26
CA ASN A 232 -12.26 -14.12 10.74
C ASN A 232 -12.35 -12.64 11.12
N LYS A 233 -11.27 -12.07 11.66
CA LYS A 233 -11.19 -10.65 12.00
C LYS A 233 -11.18 -9.79 10.72
N LEU A 234 -10.47 -10.20 9.69
CA LEU A 234 -10.54 -9.56 8.37
C LEU A 234 -11.98 -9.51 7.84
N LYS A 235 -12.74 -10.63 7.95
CA LYS A 235 -14.15 -10.66 7.56
C LYS A 235 -14.99 -9.63 8.34
N GLU A 236 -14.78 -9.52 9.65
CA GLU A 236 -15.46 -8.54 10.50
C GLU A 236 -15.12 -7.11 10.07
N PHE A 237 -13.84 -6.81 9.84
CA PHE A 237 -13.40 -5.48 9.41
C PHE A 237 -14.00 -5.08 8.06
N ILE A 238 -13.98 -5.98 7.06
CA ILE A 238 -14.62 -5.72 5.77
C ILE A 238 -16.12 -5.39 5.95
N LYS A 239 -16.81 -6.11 6.84
CA LYS A 239 -18.24 -5.84 7.13
C LYS A 239 -18.45 -4.50 7.83
N ILE A 240 -17.55 -4.10 8.75
CA ILE A 240 -17.63 -2.82 9.49
C ILE A 240 -17.47 -1.64 8.55
N VAL A 241 -16.47 -1.69 7.63
CA VAL A 241 -16.16 -0.57 6.74
C VAL A 241 -16.92 -0.60 5.42
N SER A 242 -17.55 -1.74 5.06
CA SER A 242 -18.25 -2.02 3.80
C SER A 242 -17.30 -2.35 2.63
N CYS A 243 -17.71 -3.33 1.80
CA CYS A 243 -16.98 -3.72 0.58
C CYS A 243 -16.78 -2.54 -0.40
N GLU A 244 -17.63 -1.50 -0.34
CA GLU A 244 -17.51 -0.28 -1.15
C GLU A 244 -16.26 0.54 -0.82
N LYS A 245 -15.71 0.38 0.39
CA LYS A 245 -14.54 1.12 0.87
C LYS A 245 -13.29 0.24 1.02
N VAL A 246 -13.35 -1.02 0.60
CA VAL A 246 -12.24 -1.95 0.77
C VAL A 246 -11.48 -2.17 -0.53
N ILE A 247 -10.17 -2.17 -0.44
CA ILE A 247 -9.24 -2.62 -1.48
C ILE A 247 -8.49 -3.82 -0.93
N LEU A 248 -8.46 -4.91 -1.71
CA LEU A 248 -7.64 -6.09 -1.43
C LEU A 248 -6.39 -6.05 -2.29
N SER A 249 -5.24 -6.33 -1.67
CA SER A 249 -3.93 -6.39 -2.33
C SER A 249 -3.18 -7.66 -1.92
N SER A 250 -2.12 -7.99 -2.64
CA SER A 250 -1.32 -9.16 -2.22
C SER A 250 -0.27 -8.82 -1.17
N ASP A 251 0.37 -7.68 -1.28
CA ASP A 251 1.60 -7.36 -0.54
C ASP A 251 2.63 -8.51 -0.64
N CYS A 252 2.63 -9.15 -1.81
CA CYS A 252 3.53 -10.25 -2.12
C CYS A 252 4.82 -9.72 -2.75
N GLY A 253 5.84 -10.57 -2.68
CA GLY A 253 7.18 -10.29 -3.22
C GLY A 253 8.29 -10.82 -2.33
N VAL A 254 8.05 -10.94 -1.02
CA VAL A 254 9.00 -11.61 -0.12
C VAL A 254 9.15 -13.08 -0.51
N SER A 255 10.39 -13.62 -0.43
CA SER A 255 10.73 -14.95 -0.95
C SER A 255 9.99 -16.11 -0.29
N VAL A 256 9.37 -15.89 0.87
CA VAL A 256 8.59 -16.88 1.63
C VAL A 256 7.12 -16.95 1.21
N LEU A 257 6.66 -16.01 0.38
CA LEU A 257 5.33 -16.00 -0.21
C LEU A 257 5.33 -16.53 -1.64
N PRO A 258 4.18 -16.97 -2.15
CA PRO A 258 4.01 -17.21 -3.59
C PRO A 258 4.34 -15.98 -4.42
N LYS A 259 4.57 -16.18 -5.72
CA LYS A 259 4.65 -15.06 -6.67
C LYS A 259 3.38 -14.20 -6.60
N PRO A 260 3.46 -12.87 -6.79
CA PRO A 260 2.36 -11.94 -6.52
C PRO A 260 1.01 -12.37 -7.10
N HIS A 261 0.93 -12.69 -8.39
CA HIS A 261 -0.32 -13.11 -9.03
C HIS A 261 -0.92 -14.38 -8.39
N LEU A 262 -0.09 -15.33 -7.91
CA LEU A 262 -0.56 -16.53 -7.21
C LEU A 262 -0.98 -16.22 -5.77
N GLY A 263 -0.24 -15.36 -5.07
CA GLY A 263 -0.61 -14.88 -3.74
C GLY A 263 -1.94 -14.14 -3.78
N PHE A 264 -2.12 -13.27 -4.74
CA PHE A 264 -3.38 -12.53 -4.91
C PHE A 264 -4.55 -13.48 -5.25
N LYS A 265 -4.34 -14.47 -6.13
CA LYS A 265 -5.33 -15.50 -6.42
C LYS A 265 -5.74 -16.29 -5.17
N ASN A 266 -4.76 -16.67 -4.33
CA ASN A 266 -5.02 -17.36 -3.08
C ASN A 266 -5.85 -16.50 -2.14
N PHE A 267 -5.52 -15.20 -2.04
CA PHE A 267 -6.27 -14.26 -1.21
C PHE A 267 -7.72 -14.14 -1.67
N ILE A 268 -7.95 -13.95 -2.97
CA ILE A 268 -9.30 -13.88 -3.55
C ILE A 268 -10.10 -15.15 -3.24
N SER A 269 -9.46 -16.32 -3.33
CA SER A 269 -10.11 -17.60 -2.98
C SER A 269 -10.52 -17.64 -1.51
N LEU A 270 -9.65 -17.19 -0.60
CA LEU A 270 -9.98 -17.10 0.83
C LEU A 270 -11.15 -16.14 1.09
N ILE A 271 -11.18 -14.98 0.45
CA ILE A 271 -12.30 -14.02 0.56
C ILE A 271 -13.61 -14.64 0.07
N LYS A 272 -13.56 -15.42 -1.01
CA LYS A 272 -14.74 -16.16 -1.51
C LYS A 272 -15.23 -17.20 -0.47
N ASP A 273 -14.30 -17.93 0.13
CA ASP A 273 -14.61 -18.96 1.15
C ASP A 273 -15.18 -18.32 2.44
N LEU A 274 -14.88 -17.06 2.72
CA LEU A 274 -15.52 -16.28 3.78
C LEU A 274 -16.98 -15.91 3.47
N GLY A 275 -17.47 -16.18 2.25
CA GLY A 275 -18.85 -15.99 1.85
C GLY A 275 -19.19 -14.61 1.28
N PHE A 276 -18.20 -13.83 0.83
CA PHE A 276 -18.47 -12.61 0.08
C PHE A 276 -18.98 -12.92 -1.33
N SER A 277 -19.92 -12.11 -1.82
CA SER A 277 -20.49 -12.31 -3.15
C SER A 277 -19.45 -12.02 -4.25
N THR A 278 -19.64 -12.61 -5.42
CA THR A 278 -18.82 -12.31 -6.62
C THR A 278 -18.76 -10.81 -6.93
N ASN A 279 -19.87 -10.09 -6.74
CA ASN A 279 -19.93 -8.66 -6.96
C ASN A 279 -19.10 -7.88 -5.93
N ASP A 280 -19.18 -8.25 -4.65
CA ASP A 280 -18.38 -7.61 -3.59
C ASP A 280 -16.89 -7.87 -3.81
N ILE A 281 -16.52 -9.10 -4.19
CA ILE A 281 -15.14 -9.43 -4.52
C ILE A 281 -14.65 -8.55 -5.68
N LYS A 282 -15.40 -8.43 -6.78
CA LYS A 282 -15.03 -7.58 -7.92
C LYS A 282 -14.85 -6.12 -7.55
N LYS A 283 -15.68 -5.58 -6.64
CA LYS A 283 -15.47 -4.23 -6.11
C LYS A 283 -14.11 -4.11 -5.42
N MET A 284 -13.84 -5.00 -4.48
CA MET A 284 -12.64 -4.96 -3.63
C MET A 284 -11.33 -5.21 -4.39
N ILE A 285 -11.35 -6.00 -5.48
CA ILE A 285 -10.14 -6.35 -6.25
C ILE A 285 -9.99 -5.56 -7.57
N SER A 286 -10.94 -4.71 -7.93
CA SER A 286 -10.91 -4.03 -9.22
C SER A 286 -11.53 -2.63 -9.16
N THR A 287 -12.84 -2.53 -8.95
CA THR A 287 -13.60 -1.27 -9.09
C THR A 287 -13.04 -0.18 -8.17
N ASN A 288 -12.84 -0.50 -6.90
CA ASN A 288 -12.38 0.47 -5.89
C ASN A 288 -10.97 0.97 -6.19
N SER A 289 -10.04 0.06 -6.54
CA SER A 289 -8.67 0.46 -6.93
C SER A 289 -8.66 1.31 -8.19
N LYS A 290 -9.43 0.94 -9.23
CA LYS A 290 -9.52 1.74 -10.45
C LYS A 290 -10.03 3.16 -10.19
N ALA A 291 -11.05 3.28 -9.35
CA ALA A 291 -11.60 4.58 -8.97
C ALA A 291 -10.60 5.41 -8.15
N LEU A 292 -9.94 4.80 -7.15
CA LEU A 292 -8.98 5.48 -6.30
C LEU A 292 -7.78 6.00 -7.08
N PHE A 293 -7.15 5.15 -7.89
CA PHE A 293 -5.94 5.49 -8.66
C PHE A 293 -6.23 6.19 -10.00
N ASN A 294 -7.50 6.28 -10.39
CA ASN A 294 -7.93 6.84 -11.68
C ASN A 294 -7.25 6.16 -12.89
N ILE A 295 -7.25 4.83 -12.89
CA ILE A 295 -6.60 3.99 -13.90
C ILE A 295 -7.59 3.16 -14.71
#